data_30f0e6c9c139c4cc67dbae40c81946a5
#
_entry.id   30f0e6c9c139c4cc67dbae40c81946a5
#
_cell.length_a   1.000
_cell.length_b   1.000
_cell.length_c   1.000
_cell.angle_alpha   90.00
_cell.angle_beta   90.00
_cell.angle_gamma   90.00
#
_symmetry.space_group_name_H-M   'P 1'
#
loop_
_entity.id
_entity.type
_entity.pdbx_description
1 polymer ?
#
loop_
_entity_poly.entity_id
_entity_poly.type
_entity_poly.pdbx_seq_one_letter_code
_entity_poly.pdbx_strand_id
1 'polypeptide(L)'
;MSRYRGPKLRITRRLGTLPGLTQKQSKKKGRPGQHGKGSDNKKKPTEYGIRLEEKQKLKFNYGLTESQLYRYIKEARRRNGVTGLILLQLLEMRLDSICFSLGFATTMAGARQLVNHGHITVNGKTVSIPSFQCRIDDLISVRPKSTSKNLVETNLKNIRFVERPGHLQFDNTKVEGKITNYCDRNDLLLELDELLVIEYYSRR
;
A
#
# COMPACT_ATOMS: atom_id res chain seq x y z
N MET A 1 15.83 7.02 -5.90
CA MET A 1 14.72 7.33 -4.97
C MET A 1 15.02 6.80 -3.58
N SER A 2 14.93 7.66 -2.57
CA SER A 2 15.11 7.24 -1.17
C SER A 2 13.89 6.45 -0.71
N ARG A 3 14.10 5.23 -0.21
CA ARG A 3 13.05 4.38 0.38
C ARG A 3 13.57 3.76 1.67
N TYR A 4 12.65 3.43 2.58
CA TYR A 4 13.03 2.80 3.82
C TYR A 4 13.62 1.40 3.58
N ARG A 5 14.85 1.19 4.04
CA ARG A 5 15.59 -0.10 3.96
C ARG A 5 15.83 -0.74 5.31
N GLY A 6 15.34 -0.13 6.38
CA GLY A 6 15.51 -0.60 7.74
C GLY A 6 14.63 -1.82 8.10
N PRO A 7 14.69 -2.27 9.35
CA PRO A 7 14.01 -3.47 9.83
C PRO A 7 12.49 -3.27 9.85
N LYS A 8 11.78 -3.92 8.92
CA LYS A 8 10.32 -3.80 8.74
C LYS A 8 9.52 -4.27 9.97
N LEU A 9 9.91 -5.38 10.59
CA LEU A 9 9.25 -5.89 11.80
C LEU A 9 9.30 -4.94 13.00
N ARG A 10 10.26 -4.02 13.02
CA ARG A 10 10.35 -2.97 14.03
C ARG A 10 9.24 -1.95 13.87
N ILE A 11 8.87 -1.67 12.62
CA ILE A 11 7.76 -0.76 12.29
C ILE A 11 6.43 -1.40 12.64
N THR A 12 6.19 -2.65 12.22
CA THR A 12 4.93 -3.35 12.51
C THR A 12 4.70 -3.56 14.01
N ARG A 13 5.75 -3.77 14.79
CA ARG A 13 5.64 -3.82 16.27
C ARG A 13 5.22 -2.51 16.91
N ARG A 14 5.48 -1.39 16.26
CA ARG A 14 5.10 -0.05 16.76
C ARG A 14 3.72 0.38 16.26
N LEU A 15 3.44 0.18 14.99
CA LEU A 15 2.29 0.75 14.29
C LEU A 15 1.15 -0.25 14.06
N GLY A 16 1.36 -1.53 14.38
CA GLY A 16 0.40 -2.60 14.09
C GLY A 16 0.68 -3.28 12.75
N THR A 17 -0.29 -4.07 12.29
CA THR A 17 -0.20 -4.84 11.05
C THR A 17 -0.20 -3.92 9.84
N LEU A 18 0.79 -4.08 8.97
CA LEU A 18 0.94 -3.33 7.73
C LEU A 18 1.11 -4.32 6.57
N PRO A 19 0.02 -4.73 5.90
CA PRO A 19 0.05 -5.79 4.89
C PRO A 19 0.96 -5.44 3.70
N GLY A 20 0.98 -4.20 3.25
CA GLY A 20 1.83 -3.75 2.15
C GLY A 20 3.33 -3.72 2.51
N LEU A 21 3.68 -3.60 3.78
CA LEU A 21 5.08 -3.54 4.21
C LEU A 21 5.71 -4.92 4.33
N THR A 22 5.05 -5.86 5.02
CA THR A 22 5.55 -7.22 5.24
C THR A 22 4.47 -8.17 5.72
N GLN A 23 4.50 -9.40 5.23
CA GLN A 23 3.65 -10.51 5.69
C GLN A 23 4.22 -11.24 6.91
N LYS A 24 5.48 -10.97 7.26
CA LYS A 24 6.13 -11.63 8.39
C LYS A 24 5.60 -11.09 9.71
N GLN A 25 5.20 -11.98 10.60
CA GLN A 25 4.80 -11.63 11.96
C GLN A 25 6.00 -11.63 12.91
N SER A 26 6.01 -10.72 13.87
CA SER A 26 7.05 -10.65 14.89
C SER A 26 6.76 -11.66 16.01
N LYS A 27 7.75 -12.49 16.35
CA LYS A 27 7.68 -13.36 17.55
C LYS A 27 7.76 -12.56 18.85
N LYS A 28 8.33 -11.34 18.80
CA LYS A 28 8.48 -10.48 19.99
C LYS A 28 7.23 -9.64 20.19
N LYS A 29 6.61 -9.72 21.35
CA LYS A 29 5.50 -8.88 21.77
C LYS A 29 6.03 -7.52 22.29
N GLY A 30 5.22 -6.46 22.19
CA GLY A 30 5.53 -5.12 22.69
C GLY A 30 6.32 -4.23 21.73
N ARG A 31 6.37 -2.94 22.07
CA ARG A 31 7.04 -1.91 21.26
C ARG A 31 8.55 -2.14 21.18
N PRO A 32 9.22 -1.74 20.09
CA PRO A 32 10.67 -1.89 19.95
C PRO A 32 11.43 -0.83 20.75
N GLY A 33 12.69 -1.15 21.09
CA GLY A 33 13.62 -0.23 21.75
C GLY A 33 13.56 -0.24 23.28
N GLN A 34 14.23 0.72 23.91
CA GLN A 34 14.34 0.83 25.36
C GLN A 34 12.99 1.02 26.05
N HIS A 35 12.05 1.72 25.40
CA HIS A 35 10.70 1.97 25.91
C HIS A 35 9.73 0.80 25.70
N GLY A 36 10.18 -0.34 25.20
CA GLY A 36 9.36 -1.52 24.94
C GLY A 36 9.36 -2.56 26.06
N LYS A 37 10.30 -2.49 27.00
CA LYS A 37 10.40 -3.40 28.14
C LYS A 37 10.02 -2.66 29.43
N GLY A 38 9.02 -3.19 30.14
CA GLY A 38 8.73 -2.75 31.52
C GLY A 38 8.03 -1.40 31.67
N SER A 39 7.60 -0.77 30.63
CA SER A 39 6.79 0.45 30.72
C SER A 39 5.31 0.09 30.90
N ASP A 40 4.95 -0.38 32.10
CA ASP A 40 3.56 -0.55 32.50
C ASP A 40 2.82 0.80 32.64
N ASN A 41 3.57 1.90 32.76
CA ASN A 41 3.05 3.26 32.63
C ASN A 41 2.84 3.62 31.16
N LYS A 42 1.79 3.08 30.55
CA LYS A 42 1.28 3.54 29.26
C LYS A 42 0.75 4.96 29.42
N LYS A 43 1.63 5.96 29.31
CA LYS A 43 1.17 7.35 29.14
C LYS A 43 0.17 7.36 28.00
N LYS A 44 -1.01 7.93 28.25
CA LYS A 44 -2.01 8.11 27.19
C LYS A 44 -1.33 8.80 26.01
N PRO A 45 -1.49 8.30 24.79
CA PRO A 45 -0.89 8.94 23.64
C PRO A 45 -1.44 10.36 23.50
N THR A 46 -0.59 11.31 23.21
CA THR A 46 -1.02 12.69 22.90
C THR A 46 -1.79 12.70 21.60
N GLU A 47 -2.69 13.64 21.42
CA GLU A 47 -3.43 13.81 20.15
C GLU A 47 -2.49 13.91 18.93
N TYR A 48 -1.41 14.66 19.06
CA TYR A 48 -0.39 14.71 18.01
C TYR A 48 0.23 13.33 17.75
N GLY A 49 0.50 12.56 18.81
CA GLY A 49 1.04 11.20 18.69
C GLY A 49 0.14 10.27 17.92
N ILE A 50 -1.18 10.32 18.17
CA ILE A 50 -2.18 9.52 17.46
C ILE A 50 -2.19 9.88 15.98
N ARG A 51 -2.31 11.17 15.63
CA ARG A 51 -2.28 11.65 14.25
C ARG A 51 -0.98 11.27 13.53
N LEU A 52 0.15 11.37 14.23
CA LEU A 52 1.45 10.97 13.70
C LEU A 52 1.52 9.46 13.42
N GLU A 53 1.00 8.62 14.33
CA GLU A 53 0.99 7.15 14.14
C GLU A 53 0.14 6.77 12.94
N GLU A 54 -1.06 7.33 12.75
CA GLU A 54 -1.92 7.07 11.59
C GLU A 54 -1.25 7.50 10.27
N LYS A 55 -0.66 8.68 10.24
CA LYS A 55 0.13 9.12 9.08
C LYS A 55 1.29 8.17 8.77
N GLN A 56 2.00 7.69 9.79
CA GLN A 56 3.11 6.76 9.59
C GLN A 56 2.63 5.37 9.12
N LYS A 57 1.48 4.88 9.59
CA LYS A 57 0.86 3.64 9.06
C LYS A 57 0.68 3.75 7.55
N LEU A 58 -0.01 4.81 7.09
CA LEU A 58 -0.23 5.06 5.68
C LEU A 58 1.10 5.12 4.91
N LYS A 59 2.04 5.94 5.36
CA LYS A 59 3.32 6.13 4.71
C LYS A 59 4.12 4.83 4.54
N PHE A 60 4.20 4.02 5.58
CA PHE A 60 4.99 2.79 5.55
C PHE A 60 4.28 1.67 4.79
N ASN A 61 2.95 1.58 4.87
CA ASN A 61 2.19 0.58 4.13
C ASN A 61 2.38 0.74 2.62
N TYR A 62 2.20 1.96 2.10
CA TYR A 62 2.40 2.26 0.67
C TYR A 62 3.87 2.53 0.30
N GLY A 63 4.81 2.50 1.25
CA GLY A 63 6.23 2.71 1.00
C GLY A 63 6.56 4.07 0.38
N LEU A 64 5.85 5.12 0.79
CA LEU A 64 6.00 6.48 0.29
C LEU A 64 7.07 7.26 1.07
N THR A 65 7.64 8.28 0.43
CA THR A 65 8.39 9.33 1.12
C THR A 65 7.44 10.38 1.69
N GLU A 66 7.90 11.19 2.63
CA GLU A 66 7.09 12.27 3.21
C GLU A 66 6.64 13.29 2.16
N SER A 67 7.55 13.66 1.27
CA SER A 67 7.25 14.59 0.17
C SER A 67 6.24 14.03 -0.84
N GLN A 68 6.27 12.74 -1.12
CA GLN A 68 5.29 12.08 -1.98
C GLN A 68 3.91 12.07 -1.33
N LEU A 69 3.81 11.67 -0.06
CA LEU A 69 2.55 11.67 0.67
C LEU A 69 1.94 13.08 0.72
N TYR A 70 2.75 14.08 1.00
CA TYR A 70 2.30 15.48 1.02
C TYR A 70 1.75 15.95 -0.34
N ARG A 71 2.37 15.52 -1.47
CA ARG A 71 1.84 15.83 -2.81
C ARG A 71 0.46 15.20 -3.04
N TYR A 72 0.25 13.93 -2.62
CA TYR A 72 -1.05 13.29 -2.72
C TYR A 72 -2.11 13.98 -1.87
N ILE A 73 -1.76 14.46 -0.69
CA ILE A 73 -2.68 15.23 0.16
C ILE A 73 -3.04 16.58 -0.49
N LYS A 74 -2.06 17.29 -1.06
CA LYS A 74 -2.34 18.51 -1.83
C LYS A 74 -3.29 18.26 -3.00
N GLU A 75 -3.05 17.17 -3.73
CA GLU A 75 -3.90 16.78 -4.86
C GLU A 75 -5.31 16.39 -4.39
N ALA A 76 -5.41 15.64 -3.29
CA ALA A 76 -6.71 15.26 -2.72
C ALA A 76 -7.53 16.48 -2.27
N ARG A 77 -6.88 17.48 -1.66
CA ARG A 77 -7.54 18.74 -1.24
C ARG A 77 -8.01 19.60 -2.42
N ARG A 78 -7.36 19.47 -3.58
CA ARG A 78 -7.73 20.20 -4.79
C ARG A 78 -8.97 19.63 -5.48
N ARG A 79 -9.25 18.34 -5.25
CA ARG A 79 -10.39 17.66 -5.87
C ARG A 79 -11.66 17.87 -5.05
N ASN A 80 -12.81 17.91 -5.74
CA ASN A 80 -14.10 18.00 -5.09
C ASN A 80 -14.47 16.65 -4.44
N GLY A 81 -14.90 16.69 -3.18
CA GLY A 81 -15.35 15.54 -2.41
C GLY A 81 -14.64 15.39 -1.07
N VAL A 82 -14.80 14.23 -0.43
CA VAL A 82 -14.19 13.93 0.87
C VAL A 82 -12.70 13.69 0.70
N THR A 83 -11.87 14.60 1.20
CA THR A 83 -10.41 14.60 1.01
C THR A 83 -9.76 13.28 1.44
N GLY A 84 -10.23 12.67 2.54
CA GLY A 84 -9.71 11.39 3.04
C GLY A 84 -9.94 10.27 2.04
N LEU A 85 -11.16 10.11 1.54
CA LEU A 85 -11.51 9.09 0.56
C LEU A 85 -10.73 9.30 -0.76
N ILE A 86 -10.65 10.54 -1.23
CA ILE A 86 -9.88 10.87 -2.45
C ILE A 86 -8.40 10.54 -2.28
N LEU A 87 -7.82 10.79 -1.11
CA LEU A 87 -6.44 10.41 -0.82
C LEU A 87 -6.24 8.90 -0.94
N LEU A 88 -7.14 8.11 -0.36
CA LEU A 88 -7.09 6.65 -0.43
C LEU A 88 -7.25 6.14 -1.86
N GLN A 89 -8.21 6.68 -2.62
CA GLN A 89 -8.38 6.38 -4.03
C GLN A 89 -7.12 6.68 -4.85
N LEU A 90 -6.50 7.84 -4.64
CA LEU A 90 -5.25 8.19 -5.32
C LEU A 90 -4.11 7.22 -5.00
N LEU A 91 -4.06 6.67 -3.79
CA LEU A 91 -3.03 5.72 -3.38
C LEU A 91 -3.32 4.31 -3.90
N GLU A 92 -4.58 3.87 -3.90
CA GLU A 92 -4.96 2.56 -4.41
C GLU A 92 -4.92 2.47 -5.95
N MET A 93 -5.21 3.56 -6.65
CA MET A 93 -5.13 3.61 -8.12
C MET A 93 -3.69 3.70 -8.67
N ARG A 94 -2.67 3.60 -7.84
CA ARG A 94 -1.28 3.47 -8.29
C ARG A 94 -1.02 2.06 -8.80
N LEU A 95 -0.25 1.94 -9.87
CA LEU A 95 0.07 0.65 -10.47
C LEU A 95 0.77 -0.31 -9.49
N ASP A 96 1.67 0.20 -8.63
CA ASP A 96 2.32 -0.62 -7.60
C ASP A 96 1.33 -1.13 -6.54
N SER A 97 0.31 -0.32 -6.17
CA SER A 97 -0.76 -0.71 -5.25
C SER A 97 -1.66 -1.77 -5.87
N ILE A 98 -2.13 -1.55 -7.09
CA ILE A 98 -2.97 -2.51 -7.82
C ILE A 98 -2.26 -3.85 -8.01
N CYS A 99 -0.98 -3.85 -8.39
CA CYS A 99 -0.19 -5.09 -8.50
C CYS A 99 -0.08 -5.84 -7.17
N PHE A 100 -0.01 -5.12 -6.05
CA PHE A 100 -0.02 -5.72 -4.72
C PHE A 100 -1.40 -6.30 -4.40
N SER A 101 -2.49 -5.56 -4.62
CA SER A 101 -3.87 -5.97 -4.35
C SER A 101 -4.33 -7.13 -5.23
N LEU A 102 -3.89 -7.20 -6.49
CA LEU A 102 -4.10 -8.34 -7.38
C LEU A 102 -3.31 -9.59 -6.95
N GLY A 103 -2.29 -9.41 -6.11
CA GLY A 103 -1.47 -10.52 -5.65
C GLY A 103 -0.26 -10.83 -6.54
N PHE A 104 0.12 -9.96 -7.46
CA PHE A 104 1.33 -10.17 -8.27
C PHE A 104 2.61 -10.10 -7.45
N ALA A 105 2.55 -9.46 -6.28
CA ALA A 105 3.66 -9.40 -5.33
C ALA A 105 3.19 -9.50 -3.88
N THR A 106 4.02 -10.09 -3.04
CA THR A 106 3.75 -10.29 -1.61
C THR A 106 3.90 -9.02 -0.76
N THR A 107 4.46 -7.96 -1.31
CA THR A 107 4.67 -6.67 -0.61
C THR A 107 4.66 -5.52 -1.62
N MET A 108 4.35 -4.30 -1.15
CA MET A 108 4.43 -3.07 -1.96
C MET A 108 5.83 -2.84 -2.57
N ALA A 109 6.88 -3.22 -1.83
CA ALA A 109 8.25 -3.12 -2.33
C ALA A 109 8.51 -4.11 -3.48
N GLY A 110 7.95 -5.33 -3.39
CA GLY A 110 7.97 -6.34 -4.45
C GLY A 110 7.18 -5.89 -5.69
N ALA A 111 5.96 -5.39 -5.50
CA ALA A 111 5.13 -4.86 -6.58
C ALA A 111 5.86 -3.73 -7.33
N ARG A 112 6.47 -2.82 -6.60
CA ARG A 112 7.28 -1.73 -7.17
C ARG A 112 8.47 -2.23 -7.97
N GLN A 113 9.11 -3.31 -7.52
CA GLN A 113 10.21 -3.95 -8.25
C GLN A 113 9.71 -4.61 -9.54
N LEU A 114 8.58 -5.32 -9.49
CA LEU A 114 7.96 -5.92 -10.69
C LEU A 114 7.67 -4.88 -11.76
N VAL A 115 7.06 -3.76 -11.38
CA VAL A 115 6.75 -2.67 -12.30
C VAL A 115 8.03 -2.04 -12.86
N ASN A 116 9.01 -1.69 -12.00
CA ASN A 116 10.26 -1.08 -12.46
C ASN A 116 11.05 -1.97 -13.42
N HIS A 117 10.97 -3.29 -13.26
CA HIS A 117 11.64 -4.25 -14.14
C HIS A 117 10.86 -4.56 -15.42
N GLY A 118 9.70 -3.91 -15.62
CA GLY A 118 8.89 -4.04 -16.83
C GLY A 118 8.21 -5.41 -16.98
N HIS A 119 7.85 -6.05 -15.86
CA HIS A 119 7.10 -7.31 -15.86
C HIS A 119 5.59 -7.10 -16.05
N ILE A 120 5.10 -5.88 -15.92
CA ILE A 120 3.67 -5.53 -15.93
C ILE A 120 3.33 -4.72 -17.18
N THR A 121 2.15 -4.99 -17.72
CA THR A 121 1.57 -4.24 -18.83
C THR A 121 0.22 -3.65 -18.41
N VAL A 122 -0.09 -2.48 -18.95
CA VAL A 122 -1.39 -1.82 -18.81
C VAL A 122 -1.94 -1.64 -20.22
N ASN A 123 -3.11 -2.19 -20.48
CA ASN A 123 -3.74 -2.18 -21.82
C ASN A 123 -2.77 -2.67 -22.92
N GLY A 124 -2.02 -3.74 -22.66
CA GLY A 124 -1.05 -4.34 -23.56
C GLY A 124 0.30 -3.61 -23.69
N LYS A 125 0.46 -2.42 -23.08
CA LYS A 125 1.71 -1.64 -23.12
C LYS A 125 2.51 -1.83 -21.84
N THR A 126 3.81 -2.10 -21.94
CA THR A 126 4.69 -2.21 -20.76
C THR A 126 4.85 -0.87 -20.07
N VAL A 127 4.54 -0.82 -18.77
CA VAL A 127 4.69 0.37 -17.93
C VAL A 127 5.73 0.09 -16.86
N SER A 128 6.77 0.94 -16.76
CA SER A 128 7.87 0.83 -15.79
C SER A 128 7.80 1.86 -14.65
N ILE A 129 6.71 2.63 -14.57
CA ILE A 129 6.53 3.69 -13.56
C ILE A 129 5.59 3.19 -12.47
N PRO A 130 6.06 2.88 -11.24
CA PRO A 130 5.22 2.35 -10.16
C PRO A 130 4.11 3.32 -9.69
N SER A 131 4.35 4.62 -9.83
CA SER A 131 3.39 5.67 -9.47
C SER A 131 2.41 6.02 -10.61
N PHE A 132 2.40 5.22 -11.68
CA PHE A 132 1.43 5.39 -12.76
C PHE A 132 0.02 5.31 -12.17
N GLN A 133 -0.82 6.31 -12.49
CA GLN A 133 -2.22 6.35 -12.05
C GLN A 133 -3.07 5.60 -13.08
N CYS A 134 -3.57 4.46 -12.66
CA CYS A 134 -4.49 3.68 -13.47
C CYS A 134 -5.89 4.30 -13.44
N ARG A 135 -6.70 3.99 -14.43
CA ARG A 135 -8.07 4.46 -14.60
C ARG A 135 -9.04 3.28 -14.50
N ILE A 136 -10.31 3.59 -14.33
CA ILE A 136 -11.37 2.61 -14.47
C ILE A 136 -11.30 2.02 -15.90
N ASP A 137 -11.60 0.74 -16.01
CA ASP A 137 -11.51 -0.10 -17.21
C ASP A 137 -10.08 -0.42 -17.69
N ASP A 138 -9.02 0.05 -17.03
CA ASP A 138 -7.66 -0.38 -17.37
C ASP A 138 -7.49 -1.89 -17.07
N LEU A 139 -6.89 -2.59 -18.03
CA LEU A 139 -6.52 -4.00 -17.95
C LEU A 139 -5.05 -4.11 -17.56
N ILE A 140 -4.78 -4.67 -16.40
CA ILE A 140 -3.43 -4.91 -15.88
C ILE A 140 -3.08 -6.38 -16.08
N SER A 141 -2.05 -6.66 -16.86
CA SER A 141 -1.61 -8.02 -17.15
C SER A 141 -0.11 -8.19 -16.99
N VAL A 142 0.33 -9.43 -16.96
CA VAL A 142 1.75 -9.78 -16.88
C VAL A 142 2.32 -9.84 -18.29
N ARG A 143 3.50 -9.24 -18.49
CA ARG A 143 4.20 -9.28 -19.77
C ARG A 143 4.30 -10.72 -20.30
N PRO A 144 4.02 -10.99 -21.59
CA PRO A 144 4.01 -12.32 -22.18
C PRO A 144 5.43 -12.91 -22.36
N LYS A 145 6.21 -12.92 -21.28
CA LYS A 145 7.54 -13.53 -21.17
C LYS A 145 7.50 -14.62 -20.10
N SER A 146 8.04 -15.81 -20.41
CA SER A 146 8.01 -16.97 -19.51
C SER A 146 8.55 -16.64 -18.10
N THR A 147 9.66 -15.92 -18.03
CA THR A 147 10.26 -15.49 -16.74
C THR A 147 9.34 -14.59 -15.94
N SER A 148 8.56 -13.70 -16.58
CA SER A 148 7.62 -12.82 -15.89
C SER A 148 6.41 -13.58 -15.37
N LYS A 149 5.86 -14.50 -16.17
CA LYS A 149 4.73 -15.35 -15.79
C LYS A 149 5.09 -16.26 -14.61
N ASN A 150 6.19 -17.00 -14.70
CA ASN A 150 6.65 -17.89 -13.65
C ASN A 150 6.89 -17.15 -12.33
N LEU A 151 7.43 -15.93 -12.38
CA LEU A 151 7.66 -15.11 -11.20
C LEU A 151 6.33 -14.73 -10.50
N VAL A 152 5.34 -14.28 -11.29
CA VAL A 152 4.03 -13.88 -10.75
C VAL A 152 3.26 -15.09 -10.26
N GLU A 153 3.26 -16.21 -10.98
CA GLU A 153 2.62 -17.46 -10.53
C GLU A 153 3.20 -17.96 -9.21
N THR A 154 4.53 -17.91 -9.06
CA THR A 154 5.20 -18.24 -7.79
C THR A 154 4.74 -17.31 -6.66
N ASN A 155 4.60 -16.02 -6.93
CA ASN A 155 4.10 -15.06 -5.94
C ASN A 155 2.65 -15.35 -5.58
N LEU A 156 1.77 -15.62 -6.54
CA LEU A 156 0.36 -15.95 -6.31
C LEU A 156 0.20 -17.18 -5.41
N LYS A 157 1.03 -18.22 -5.59
CA LYS A 157 1.04 -19.41 -4.70
C LYS A 157 1.48 -19.10 -3.27
N ASN A 158 2.31 -18.07 -3.08
CA ASN A 158 2.88 -17.71 -1.78
C ASN A 158 2.05 -16.66 -1.01
N ILE A 159 0.99 -16.12 -1.60
CA ILE A 159 0.16 -15.10 -0.96
C ILE A 159 -0.81 -15.76 0.01
N ARG A 160 -0.84 -15.23 1.23
CA ARG A 160 -1.75 -15.66 2.30
C ARG A 160 -3.05 -14.85 2.34
N PHE A 161 -3.15 -13.75 1.58
CA PHE A 161 -4.36 -12.94 1.52
C PHE A 161 -5.29 -13.49 0.45
N VAL A 162 -6.46 -13.94 0.88
CA VAL A 162 -7.45 -14.58 0.02
C VAL A 162 -8.43 -13.56 -0.57
N GLU A 163 -8.62 -12.44 0.11
CA GLU A 163 -9.62 -11.45 -0.28
C GLU A 163 -8.98 -10.34 -1.13
N ARG A 164 -9.49 -10.21 -2.34
CA ARG A 164 -9.16 -9.08 -3.23
C ARG A 164 -10.17 -7.96 -3.02
N PRO A 165 -9.73 -6.70 -3.09
CA PRO A 165 -10.64 -5.56 -3.02
C PRO A 165 -11.74 -5.63 -4.08
N GLY A 166 -12.97 -5.26 -3.73
CA GLY A 166 -14.14 -5.37 -4.61
C GLY A 166 -14.08 -4.54 -5.89
N HIS A 167 -13.24 -3.50 -5.92
CA HIS A 167 -13.02 -2.66 -7.11
C HIS A 167 -12.10 -3.31 -8.17
N LEU A 168 -11.55 -4.51 -7.90
CA LEU A 168 -10.67 -5.24 -8.82
C LEU A 168 -11.29 -6.59 -9.20
N GLN A 169 -11.49 -6.81 -10.49
CA GLN A 169 -11.82 -8.13 -11.03
C GLN A 169 -10.53 -8.83 -11.47
N PHE A 170 -10.39 -10.10 -11.14
CA PHE A 170 -9.22 -10.88 -11.48
C PHE A 170 -9.58 -12.16 -12.21
N ASP A 171 -8.97 -12.37 -13.38
CA ASP A 171 -9.06 -13.61 -14.15
C ASP A 171 -7.85 -14.49 -13.82
N ASN A 172 -8.10 -15.61 -13.13
CA ASN A 172 -7.05 -16.56 -12.76
C ASN A 172 -6.44 -17.27 -13.99
N THR A 173 -7.19 -17.45 -15.06
CA THR A 173 -6.75 -18.21 -16.24
C THR A 173 -5.74 -17.40 -17.06
N LYS A 174 -6.00 -16.12 -17.23
CA LYS A 174 -5.15 -15.18 -17.98
C LYS A 174 -4.13 -14.48 -17.12
N VAL A 175 -4.26 -14.54 -15.78
CA VAL A 175 -3.46 -13.77 -14.82
C VAL A 175 -3.55 -12.27 -15.11
N GLU A 176 -4.79 -11.79 -15.28
CA GLU A 176 -5.11 -10.40 -15.62
C GLU A 176 -6.06 -9.81 -14.58
N GLY A 177 -5.89 -8.54 -14.29
CA GLY A 177 -6.78 -7.78 -13.42
C GLY A 177 -7.41 -6.61 -14.15
N LYS A 178 -8.72 -6.41 -13.99
CA LYS A 178 -9.46 -5.25 -14.50
C LYS A 178 -9.92 -4.37 -13.34
N ILE A 179 -9.78 -3.08 -13.49
CA ILE A 179 -10.30 -2.09 -12.55
C ILE A 179 -11.74 -1.79 -12.92
N THR A 180 -12.69 -2.06 -12.02
CA THR A 180 -14.12 -1.82 -12.26
C THR A 180 -14.59 -0.47 -11.76
N ASN A 181 -14.14 -0.10 -10.56
CA ASN A 181 -14.57 1.12 -9.87
C ASN A 181 -13.40 1.78 -9.13
N TYR A 182 -13.64 2.94 -8.55
CA TYR A 182 -12.75 3.48 -7.52
C TYR A 182 -12.92 2.68 -6.21
N CYS A 183 -11.85 2.60 -5.46
CA CYS A 183 -11.81 1.95 -4.16
C CYS A 183 -12.75 2.65 -3.17
N ASP A 184 -13.53 1.85 -2.45
CA ASP A 184 -14.31 2.29 -1.31
C ASP A 184 -13.54 2.06 0.00
N ARG A 185 -13.99 2.68 1.09
CA ARG A 185 -13.34 2.57 2.41
C ARG A 185 -13.26 1.12 2.90
N ASN A 186 -14.27 0.32 2.62
CA ASN A 186 -14.37 -1.08 3.03
C ASN A 186 -13.45 -2.02 2.24
N ASP A 187 -12.99 -1.58 1.07
CA ASP A 187 -12.09 -2.35 0.20
C ASP A 187 -10.63 -2.31 0.64
N LEU A 188 -10.30 -1.46 1.62
CA LEU A 188 -8.92 -1.26 2.06
C LEU A 188 -8.44 -2.43 2.92
N LEU A 189 -7.29 -2.98 2.55
CA LEU A 189 -6.59 -4.00 3.35
C LEU A 189 -5.94 -3.42 4.62
N LEU A 190 -5.93 -2.11 4.78
CA LEU A 190 -5.32 -1.39 5.88
C LEU A 190 -6.38 -0.72 6.75
N GLU A 191 -6.44 -1.09 8.02
CA GLU A 191 -7.23 -0.37 9.02
C GLU A 191 -6.56 0.98 9.34
N LEU A 192 -7.21 2.05 8.92
CA LEU A 192 -6.69 3.41 9.01
C LEU A 192 -7.82 4.42 9.25
N ASP A 193 -7.54 5.43 10.09
CA ASP A 193 -8.36 6.64 10.19
C ASP A 193 -7.77 7.76 9.33
N GLU A 194 -8.34 7.93 8.14
CA GLU A 194 -7.89 8.95 7.18
C GLU A 194 -8.10 10.38 7.66
N LEU A 195 -9.08 10.63 8.55
CA LEU A 195 -9.33 11.97 9.08
C LEU A 195 -8.16 12.44 9.92
N LEU A 196 -7.61 11.58 10.77
CA LEU A 196 -6.43 11.88 11.59
C LEU A 196 -5.20 12.20 10.71
N VAL A 197 -5.08 11.54 9.55
CA VAL A 197 -4.01 11.87 8.59
C VAL A 197 -4.20 13.26 8.01
N ILE A 198 -5.42 13.61 7.61
CA ILE A 198 -5.73 14.95 7.06
C ILE A 198 -5.52 16.03 8.13
N GLU A 199 -5.96 15.80 9.36
CA GLU A 199 -5.75 16.71 10.50
C GLU A 199 -4.27 16.94 10.81
N TYR A 200 -3.43 15.90 10.73
CA TYR A 200 -1.99 16.05 10.91
C TYR A 200 -1.39 17.11 9.97
N TYR A 201 -1.87 17.16 8.73
CA TYR A 201 -1.37 18.11 7.73
C TYR A 201 -2.16 19.44 7.67
N SER A 202 -3.30 19.56 8.34
CA SER A 202 -4.06 20.83 8.40
C SER A 202 -3.39 21.86 9.31
N ARG A 203 -2.59 21.40 10.26
CA ARG A 203 -1.84 22.23 11.22
C ARG A 203 -0.43 22.59 10.76
N ARG A 204 -0.11 22.32 9.49
CA ARG A 204 1.19 22.60 8.89
C ARG A 204 1.14 23.68 7.83
#